data_584e0c17c79261564a06e91c2d118799
#
_entry.id   584e0c17c79261564a06e91c2d118799
#
_cell.length_a   1.000
_cell.length_b   1.000
_cell.length_c   1.000
_cell.angle_alpha   90.00
_cell.angle_beta   90.00
_cell.angle_gamma   90.00
#
_symmetry.space_group_name_H-M   'P 1'
#
loop_
_entity.id
_entity.type
_entity.pdbx_description
1 polymer ?
#
loop_
_entity_poly.entity_id
_entity_poly.type
_entity_poly.pdbx_seq_one_letter_code
_entity_poly.pdbx_strand_id
1 'polypeptide(L)'
;MNLTELKQKPIGELLKTAHEMGLENISRTRKQDVIFVILKKHAKNGEDIYGDGVLEILQDGFGFLRSADSSYLAGPDDIYVSPSQIRRFNLRTGDTVAGKIRPPKDGERYFALLKIAEINFSKPDDSKHKILFENLTPLFPDKRLPLQVGNGSTEDISARVIDLTTPIGKGQRGLIVSPPKAGKTLILQNIAQSITHNSPECRLIVLLIDERPEEVTEMQRSVRGEVVASTFDEPPSRHVQVAEMVIEKAKRLVEHKEDVVILLDSITRLARAYNTIIPSSGKVLTGGVDAHALERPKRFFGAARNLEEGGSLTIIATALIETGSKMDEVIYEEFKGTGNMELILDRKIAEKRVYPAINVRRSGTRREDLLTTEEELQRMWILRKLLSSQEDVQATEFILDKLKETKTNDEFFKAMKR
;
A
#
# COMPACT_ATOMS: atom_id res chain seq x y z
N MET A 1 -29.33 2.54 4.51
CA MET A 1 -28.62 2.18 3.25
C MET A 1 -27.24 2.82 3.27
N ASN A 2 -26.20 2.10 2.81
CA ASN A 2 -24.81 2.61 2.83
C ASN A 2 -24.36 2.98 1.40
N LEU A 3 -23.84 4.20 1.20
CA LEU A 3 -23.33 4.70 -0.08
C LEU A 3 -22.15 3.85 -0.58
N THR A 4 -21.22 3.49 0.30
CA THR A 4 -20.02 2.72 -0.05
C THR A 4 -20.38 1.31 -0.51
N GLU A 5 -21.33 0.64 0.14
CA GLU A 5 -21.84 -0.67 -0.30
C GLU A 5 -22.49 -0.60 -1.69
N LEU A 6 -23.22 0.48 -1.97
CA LEU A 6 -23.81 0.66 -3.30
C LEU A 6 -22.76 0.85 -4.39
N LYS A 7 -21.64 1.54 -4.08
CA LYS A 7 -20.53 1.70 -5.02
C LYS A 7 -19.88 0.38 -5.43
N GLN A 8 -19.82 -0.59 -4.52
CA GLN A 8 -19.23 -1.92 -4.80
C GLN A 8 -20.13 -2.81 -5.66
N LYS A 9 -21.46 -2.54 -5.68
CA LYS A 9 -22.39 -3.35 -6.46
C LYS A 9 -22.20 -3.18 -7.98
N PRO A 10 -22.34 -4.26 -8.77
CA PRO A 10 -22.42 -4.18 -10.22
C PRO A 10 -23.61 -3.32 -10.68
N ILE A 11 -23.46 -2.66 -11.83
CA ILE A 11 -24.52 -1.79 -12.36
C ILE A 11 -25.85 -2.53 -12.55
N GLY A 12 -25.84 -3.81 -12.92
CA GLY A 12 -27.04 -4.63 -13.07
C GLY A 12 -27.83 -4.82 -11.79
N GLU A 13 -27.16 -4.96 -10.65
CA GLU A 13 -27.81 -5.06 -9.34
C GLU A 13 -28.38 -3.72 -8.89
N LEU A 14 -27.65 -2.62 -9.15
CA LEU A 14 -28.13 -1.27 -8.86
C LEU A 14 -29.39 -0.93 -9.64
N LEU A 15 -29.46 -1.30 -10.91
CA LEU A 15 -30.65 -1.12 -11.75
C LEU A 15 -31.84 -1.94 -11.23
N LYS A 16 -31.63 -3.18 -10.76
CA LYS A 16 -32.68 -3.98 -10.11
C LYS A 16 -33.20 -3.30 -8.85
N THR A 17 -32.30 -2.91 -7.95
CA THR A 17 -32.67 -2.17 -6.72
C THR A 17 -33.46 -0.90 -7.05
N ALA A 18 -33.04 -0.15 -8.06
CA ALA A 18 -33.73 1.06 -8.48
C ALA A 18 -35.14 0.78 -9.04
N HIS A 19 -35.28 -0.28 -9.83
CA HIS A 19 -36.58 -0.74 -10.33
C HIS A 19 -37.54 -1.16 -9.20
N GLU A 20 -37.03 -1.90 -8.21
CA GLU A 20 -37.81 -2.29 -7.01
C GLU A 20 -38.28 -1.06 -6.20
N MET A 21 -37.52 0.04 -6.25
CA MET A 21 -37.90 1.31 -5.62
C MET A 21 -38.81 2.19 -6.50
N GLY A 22 -39.25 1.70 -7.66
CA GLY A 22 -40.14 2.42 -8.57
C GLY A 22 -39.45 3.58 -9.31
N LEU A 23 -38.17 3.44 -9.60
CA LEU A 23 -37.39 4.40 -10.39
C LEU A 23 -37.31 3.91 -11.85
N GLU A 24 -37.97 4.65 -12.75
CA GLU A 24 -38.01 4.35 -14.18
C GLU A 24 -36.99 5.21 -14.97
N ASN A 25 -36.66 4.77 -16.17
CA ASN A 25 -35.80 5.50 -17.15
C ASN A 25 -34.35 5.79 -16.76
N ILE A 26 -33.74 4.95 -15.89
CA ILE A 26 -32.35 5.11 -15.42
C ILE A 26 -31.33 4.14 -16.07
N SER A 27 -31.78 3.25 -16.98
CA SER A 27 -30.94 2.23 -17.62
C SER A 27 -29.84 2.77 -18.53
N ARG A 28 -29.89 4.05 -18.92
CA ARG A 28 -28.88 4.74 -19.75
C ARG A 28 -28.05 5.77 -18.99
N THR A 29 -28.19 5.83 -17.66
CA THR A 29 -27.47 6.78 -16.82
C THR A 29 -26.15 6.18 -16.29
N ARG A 30 -25.21 7.03 -15.91
CA ARG A 30 -23.94 6.57 -15.32
C ARG A 30 -24.18 5.90 -13.96
N LYS A 31 -23.33 4.95 -13.60
CA LYS A 31 -23.42 4.24 -12.31
C LYS A 31 -23.58 5.19 -11.11
N GLN A 32 -22.84 6.29 -11.09
CA GLN A 32 -22.88 7.30 -10.04
C GLN A 32 -24.25 8.00 -9.96
N ASP A 33 -24.87 8.32 -11.11
CA ASP A 33 -26.18 8.95 -11.15
C ASP A 33 -27.27 7.98 -10.68
N VAL A 34 -27.15 6.69 -11.00
CA VAL A 34 -28.07 5.64 -10.48
C VAL A 34 -27.99 5.57 -8.97
N ILE A 35 -26.78 5.51 -8.38
CA ILE A 35 -26.57 5.51 -6.94
C ILE A 35 -27.18 6.77 -6.30
N PHE A 36 -26.96 7.93 -6.89
CA PHE A 36 -27.48 9.20 -6.40
C PHE A 36 -29.01 9.19 -6.33
N VAL A 37 -29.69 8.73 -7.39
CA VAL A 37 -31.16 8.68 -7.46
C VAL A 37 -31.73 7.67 -6.46
N ILE A 38 -31.08 6.50 -6.29
CA ILE A 38 -31.45 5.50 -5.28
C ILE A 38 -31.41 6.11 -3.87
N LEU A 39 -30.29 6.74 -3.52
CA LEU A 39 -30.12 7.34 -2.19
C LEU A 39 -31.07 8.51 -1.95
N LYS A 40 -31.33 9.33 -2.97
CA LYS A 40 -32.29 10.45 -2.87
C LYS A 40 -33.73 9.95 -2.64
N LYS A 41 -34.10 8.84 -3.28
CA LYS A 41 -35.40 8.20 -3.05
C LYS A 41 -35.52 7.62 -1.65
N HIS A 42 -34.48 6.91 -1.21
CA HIS A 42 -34.39 6.31 0.12
C HIS A 42 -34.50 7.37 1.24
N ALA A 43 -33.78 8.48 1.10
CA ALA A 43 -33.89 9.61 2.04
C ALA A 43 -35.30 10.25 2.07
N LYS A 44 -35.99 10.33 0.92
CA LYS A 44 -37.37 10.84 0.87
C LYS A 44 -38.37 9.95 1.64
N ASN A 45 -38.05 8.66 1.78
CA ASN A 45 -38.85 7.73 2.57
C ASN A 45 -38.60 7.84 4.08
N GLY A 46 -37.74 8.79 4.51
CA GLY A 46 -37.41 9.02 5.93
C GLY A 46 -36.36 8.06 6.51
N GLU A 47 -35.71 7.27 5.66
CA GLU A 47 -34.72 6.30 6.10
C GLU A 47 -33.30 6.92 6.11
N ASP A 48 -32.51 6.51 7.10
CA ASP A 48 -31.15 7.00 7.27
C ASP A 48 -30.20 6.49 6.18
N ILE A 49 -29.34 7.38 5.69
CA ILE A 49 -28.26 7.06 4.75
C ILE A 49 -26.94 7.19 5.50
N TYR A 50 -26.06 6.22 5.26
CA TYR A 50 -24.70 6.20 5.78
C TYR A 50 -23.69 6.25 4.64
N GLY A 51 -22.54 6.82 4.93
CA GLY A 51 -21.40 6.84 4.01
C GLY A 51 -20.11 6.97 4.77
N ASP A 52 -19.04 6.55 4.13
CA ASP A 52 -17.69 6.62 4.65
C ASP A 52 -16.71 7.02 3.54
N GLY A 53 -15.54 7.41 3.94
CA GLY A 53 -14.46 7.79 3.03
C GLY A 53 -13.27 8.37 3.78
N VAL A 54 -12.22 8.68 3.02
CA VAL A 54 -11.01 9.30 3.54
C VAL A 54 -11.09 10.81 3.35
N LEU A 55 -10.90 11.55 4.43
CA LEU A 55 -11.03 13.00 4.44
C LEU A 55 -9.86 13.67 3.70
N GLU A 56 -10.18 14.50 2.73
CA GLU A 56 -9.30 15.50 2.14
C GLU A 56 -9.79 16.89 2.56
N ILE A 57 -8.96 17.64 3.29
CA ILE A 57 -9.26 19.02 3.70
C ILE A 57 -8.69 19.97 2.66
N LEU A 58 -9.53 20.85 2.14
CA LEU A 58 -9.16 21.88 1.17
C LEU A 58 -8.69 23.16 1.86
N GLN A 59 -8.05 24.06 1.08
CA GLN A 59 -7.48 25.31 1.59
C GLN A 59 -8.50 26.22 2.30
N ASP A 60 -9.77 26.15 1.88
CA ASP A 60 -10.87 26.92 2.47
C ASP A 60 -11.36 26.37 3.82
N GLY A 61 -10.73 25.29 4.32
CA GLY A 61 -11.00 24.71 5.64
C GLY A 61 -12.21 23.77 5.71
N PHE A 62 -12.92 23.51 4.64
CA PHE A 62 -13.87 22.43 4.51
C PHE A 62 -13.21 21.21 3.87
N GLY A 63 -13.86 20.06 3.88
CA GLY A 63 -13.31 18.83 3.30
C GLY A 63 -14.32 17.98 2.58
N PHE A 64 -13.81 16.94 1.93
CA PHE A 64 -14.60 15.88 1.29
C PHE A 64 -14.11 14.52 1.73
N LEU A 65 -15.03 13.58 1.94
CA LEU A 65 -14.70 12.17 2.07
C LEU A 65 -14.58 11.57 0.66
N ARG A 66 -13.37 11.14 0.33
CA ARG A 66 -13.01 10.52 -0.94
C ARG A 66 -13.09 9.01 -0.83
N SER A 67 -13.50 8.34 -1.90
CA SER A 67 -13.60 6.89 -1.95
C SER A 67 -12.28 6.24 -2.39
N ALA A 68 -11.88 5.16 -1.71
CA ALA A 68 -10.77 4.31 -2.12
C ALA A 68 -11.05 3.62 -3.48
N ASP A 69 -12.31 3.26 -3.76
CA ASP A 69 -12.72 2.63 -5.03
C ASP A 69 -12.44 3.50 -6.26
N SER A 70 -12.41 4.83 -6.09
CA SER A 70 -12.01 5.80 -7.12
C SER A 70 -10.57 6.27 -6.95
N SER A 71 -9.75 5.58 -6.18
CA SER A 71 -8.38 5.97 -5.85
C SER A 71 -8.28 7.42 -5.37
N TYR A 72 -9.24 7.84 -4.54
CA TYR A 72 -9.39 9.20 -3.97
C TYR A 72 -9.56 10.31 -5.00
N LEU A 73 -10.01 9.99 -6.21
CA LEU A 73 -10.37 10.98 -7.21
C LEU A 73 -11.58 11.78 -6.76
N ALA A 74 -11.55 13.10 -6.99
CA ALA A 74 -12.72 13.94 -6.77
C ALA A 74 -13.88 13.51 -7.68
N GLY A 75 -15.05 13.31 -7.09
CA GLY A 75 -16.23 12.83 -7.80
C GLY A 75 -17.53 13.49 -7.31
N PRO A 76 -18.62 13.35 -8.07
CA PRO A 76 -19.94 13.91 -7.70
C PRO A 76 -20.55 13.21 -6.49
N ASP A 77 -20.04 12.05 -6.13
CA ASP A 77 -20.48 11.21 -5.01
C ASP A 77 -19.64 11.41 -3.73
N ASP A 78 -18.77 12.42 -3.71
CA ASP A 78 -18.04 12.82 -2.52
C ASP A 78 -18.96 13.38 -1.44
N ILE A 79 -18.59 13.20 -0.18
CA ILE A 79 -19.38 13.65 0.96
C ILE A 79 -18.72 14.88 1.55
N TYR A 80 -19.42 15.99 1.54
CA TYR A 80 -18.97 17.25 2.13
C TYR A 80 -18.88 17.17 3.65
N VAL A 81 -17.79 17.67 4.21
CA VAL A 81 -17.52 17.79 5.64
C VAL A 81 -17.32 19.26 5.99
N SER A 82 -18.12 19.77 6.93
CA SER A 82 -18.07 21.19 7.30
C SER A 82 -16.83 21.54 8.14
N PRO A 83 -16.36 22.81 8.08
CA PRO A 83 -15.28 23.28 8.92
C PRO A 83 -15.53 23.14 10.42
N SER A 84 -16.80 23.23 10.84
CA SER A 84 -17.21 23.05 12.25
C SER A 84 -17.00 21.61 12.73
N GLN A 85 -17.32 20.62 11.89
CA GLN A 85 -17.08 19.20 12.20
C GLN A 85 -15.59 18.90 12.25
N ILE A 86 -14.81 19.42 11.28
CA ILE A 86 -13.36 19.26 11.22
C ILE A 86 -12.71 19.80 12.52
N ARG A 87 -13.07 20.99 12.94
CA ARG A 87 -12.54 21.57 14.19
C ARG A 87 -13.01 20.82 15.44
N ARG A 88 -14.32 20.47 15.51
CA ARG A 88 -14.88 19.81 16.69
C ARG A 88 -14.23 18.48 17.00
N PHE A 89 -13.92 17.67 15.98
CA PHE A 89 -13.33 16.35 16.13
C PHE A 89 -11.82 16.31 15.86
N ASN A 90 -11.19 17.48 15.66
CA ASN A 90 -9.77 17.60 15.31
C ASN A 90 -9.36 16.70 14.15
N LEU A 91 -10.20 16.70 13.08
CA LEU A 91 -9.97 15.89 11.91
C LEU A 91 -8.81 16.43 11.07
N ARG A 92 -8.10 15.53 10.44
CA ARG A 92 -6.98 15.83 9.52
C ARG A 92 -7.17 15.10 8.19
N THR A 93 -6.51 15.61 7.16
CA THR A 93 -6.43 14.87 5.89
C THR A 93 -5.88 13.47 6.14
N GLY A 94 -6.52 12.46 5.53
CA GLY A 94 -6.20 11.06 5.73
C GLY A 94 -7.07 10.33 6.76
N ASP A 95 -7.81 11.04 7.64
CA ASP A 95 -8.73 10.38 8.55
C ASP A 95 -9.84 9.66 7.77
N THR A 96 -10.05 8.39 8.08
CA THR A 96 -11.19 7.62 7.57
C THR A 96 -12.39 7.91 8.45
N VAL A 97 -13.43 8.49 7.88
CA VAL A 97 -14.63 8.94 8.61
C VAL A 97 -15.84 8.22 8.08
N ALA A 98 -16.63 7.64 8.97
CA ALA A 98 -17.92 7.04 8.67
C ALA A 98 -19.04 7.72 9.46
N GLY A 99 -20.21 7.87 8.85
CA GLY A 99 -21.32 8.49 9.55
C GLY A 99 -22.60 8.61 8.75
N LYS A 100 -23.58 9.23 9.38
CA LYS A 100 -24.88 9.54 8.77
C LYS A 100 -24.72 10.73 7.82
N ILE A 101 -25.22 10.59 6.61
CA ILE A 101 -25.18 11.62 5.57
C ILE A 101 -26.60 12.04 5.17
N ARG A 102 -26.71 13.18 4.52
CA ARG A 102 -27.95 13.64 3.89
C ARG A 102 -27.74 13.91 2.40
N PRO A 103 -28.77 13.76 1.58
CA PRO A 103 -28.73 14.18 0.20
C PRO A 103 -28.55 15.70 0.07
N PRO A 104 -28.03 16.17 -1.08
CA PRO A 104 -27.94 17.60 -1.35
C PRO A 104 -29.32 18.27 -1.34
N LYS A 105 -29.38 19.48 -0.78
CA LYS A 105 -30.51 20.39 -0.86
C LYS A 105 -30.52 21.10 -2.23
N ASP A 106 -31.58 21.87 -2.47
CA ASP A 106 -31.67 22.69 -3.67
C ASP A 106 -30.49 23.68 -3.72
N GLY A 107 -29.73 23.65 -4.81
CA GLY A 107 -28.50 24.43 -4.98
C GLY A 107 -27.19 23.77 -4.48
N GLU A 108 -27.27 22.67 -3.74
CA GLU A 108 -26.09 21.88 -3.34
C GLU A 108 -25.79 20.78 -4.36
N ARG A 109 -24.50 20.44 -4.50
CA ARG A 109 -24.06 19.41 -5.47
C ARG A 109 -23.71 18.08 -4.79
N TYR A 110 -23.32 18.09 -3.50
CA TYR A 110 -22.74 16.95 -2.80
C TYR A 110 -23.62 16.47 -1.64
N PHE A 111 -23.52 15.19 -1.31
CA PHE A 111 -23.98 14.70 -0.01
C PHE A 111 -23.25 15.45 1.11
N ALA A 112 -23.87 15.59 2.26
CA ALA A 112 -23.26 16.25 3.41
C ALA A 112 -23.27 15.35 4.64
N LEU A 113 -22.16 15.28 5.35
CA LEU A 113 -22.02 14.55 6.61
C LEU A 113 -22.84 15.26 7.69
N LEU A 114 -23.79 14.53 8.31
CA LEU A 114 -24.63 15.03 9.40
C LEU A 114 -24.04 14.71 10.77
N LYS A 115 -23.70 13.44 10.98
CA LYS A 115 -23.22 12.94 12.26
C LYS A 115 -22.12 11.93 12.02
N ILE A 116 -20.98 12.13 12.67
CA ILE A 116 -19.87 11.18 12.66
C ILE A 116 -20.21 10.03 13.60
N ALA A 117 -20.10 8.81 13.10
CA ALA A 117 -20.25 7.58 13.85
C ALA A 117 -18.88 7.00 14.25
N GLU A 118 -17.92 7.02 13.34
CA GLU A 118 -16.59 6.47 13.53
C GLU A 118 -15.53 7.35 12.88
N ILE A 119 -14.33 7.35 13.49
CA ILE A 119 -13.09 7.95 12.96
C ILE A 119 -12.00 6.89 13.07
N ASN A 120 -11.40 6.51 11.93
CA ASN A 120 -10.35 5.48 11.84
C ASN A 120 -10.76 4.18 12.57
N PHE A 121 -12.00 3.73 12.34
CA PHE A 121 -12.61 2.52 12.92
C PHE A 121 -12.77 2.54 14.45
N SER A 122 -12.64 3.71 15.08
CA SER A 122 -12.80 3.94 16.51
C SER A 122 -13.90 4.94 16.79
N LYS A 123 -14.35 5.00 18.06
CA LYS A 123 -15.35 6.00 18.45
C LYS A 123 -14.77 7.41 18.34
N PRO A 124 -15.57 8.44 17.97
CA PRO A 124 -15.10 9.80 17.80
C PRO A 124 -14.43 10.42 19.03
N ASP A 125 -14.80 9.97 20.23
CA ASP A 125 -14.21 10.47 21.48
C ASP A 125 -12.79 9.96 21.70
N ASP A 126 -12.47 8.73 21.26
CA ASP A 126 -11.14 8.13 21.36
C ASP A 126 -10.12 8.89 20.48
N SER A 127 -10.60 9.46 19.37
CA SER A 127 -9.76 10.25 18.45
C SER A 127 -9.26 11.59 19.00
N LYS A 128 -9.87 12.10 20.10
CA LYS A 128 -9.48 13.41 20.67
C LYS A 128 -8.13 13.41 21.38
N HIS A 129 -7.69 12.27 21.88
CA HIS A 129 -6.47 12.12 22.68
C HIS A 129 -5.33 11.42 21.92
N LYS A 130 -5.45 11.28 20.62
CA LYS A 130 -4.40 10.67 19.79
C LYS A 130 -3.12 11.50 19.79
N ILE A 131 -1.98 10.82 19.85
CA ILE A 131 -0.66 11.43 19.64
C ILE A 131 -0.45 11.56 18.13
N LEU A 132 0.02 12.72 17.68
CA LEU A 132 0.31 12.93 16.27
C LEU A 132 1.47 12.05 15.83
N PHE A 133 1.40 11.53 14.60
CA PHE A 133 2.41 10.65 14.02
C PHE A 133 3.84 11.18 14.14
N GLU A 134 4.01 12.50 13.98
CA GLU A 134 5.29 13.17 14.04
C GLU A 134 5.91 13.17 15.46
N ASN A 135 5.08 12.98 16.50
CA ASN A 135 5.48 12.96 17.92
C ASN A 135 5.65 11.55 18.48
N LEU A 136 5.36 10.50 17.68
CA LEU A 136 5.52 9.11 18.08
C LEU A 136 7.00 8.70 18.07
N THR A 137 7.40 7.85 19.03
CA THR A 137 8.78 7.42 19.21
C THR A 137 9.14 6.27 18.25
N PRO A 138 10.07 6.47 17.28
CA PRO A 138 10.41 5.44 16.31
C PRO A 138 11.34 4.38 16.90
N LEU A 139 11.03 3.11 16.62
CA LEU A 139 11.83 1.94 16.97
C LEU A 139 12.29 1.18 15.71
N PHE A 140 13.28 0.32 15.87
CA PHE A 140 13.58 -0.70 14.86
C PHE A 140 12.43 -1.72 14.77
N PRO A 141 12.21 -2.33 13.58
CA PRO A 141 11.33 -3.48 13.46
C PRO A 141 11.78 -4.61 14.39
N ASP A 142 10.89 -5.04 15.29
CA ASP A 142 11.12 -6.11 16.27
C ASP A 142 10.06 -7.22 16.22
N LYS A 143 8.97 -6.99 15.49
CA LYS A 143 7.91 -7.96 15.25
C LYS A 143 7.94 -8.39 13.80
N ARG A 144 8.25 -9.67 13.57
CA ARG A 144 8.30 -10.24 12.22
C ARG A 144 6.91 -10.28 11.57
N LEU A 145 6.85 -10.00 10.29
CA LEU A 145 5.74 -10.31 9.39
C LEU A 145 6.10 -11.60 8.63
N PRO A 146 5.68 -12.78 9.10
CA PRO A 146 6.04 -14.03 8.45
C PRO A 146 5.31 -14.13 7.10
N LEU A 147 6.04 -14.51 6.06
CA LEU A 147 5.47 -14.67 4.73
C LEU A 147 5.15 -16.12 4.40
N GLN A 148 5.90 -17.07 4.93
CA GLN A 148 5.66 -18.51 4.72
C GLN A 148 4.26 -18.91 5.14
N VAL A 149 3.52 -19.59 4.26
CA VAL A 149 2.18 -20.15 4.52
C VAL A 149 2.25 -21.62 4.89
N GLY A 150 3.28 -22.36 4.42
CA GLY A 150 3.50 -23.76 4.74
C GLY A 150 2.67 -24.74 3.91
N ASN A 151 2.09 -24.30 2.80
CA ASN A 151 1.28 -25.15 1.91
C ASN A 151 2.11 -25.89 0.84
N GLY A 152 3.40 -25.59 0.69
CA GLY A 152 4.30 -26.19 -0.28
C GLY A 152 4.05 -25.78 -1.73
N SER A 153 3.26 -24.73 -1.98
CA SER A 153 3.03 -24.20 -3.32
C SER A 153 4.25 -23.45 -3.88
N THR A 154 4.24 -23.13 -5.15
CA THR A 154 5.30 -22.36 -5.81
C THR A 154 5.38 -20.95 -5.23
N GLU A 155 4.23 -20.36 -4.89
CA GLU A 155 4.13 -19.04 -4.24
C GLU A 155 4.76 -19.09 -2.85
N ASP A 156 4.53 -20.15 -2.09
CA ASP A 156 5.11 -20.34 -0.77
C ASP A 156 6.64 -20.47 -0.81
N ILE A 157 7.21 -21.06 -1.88
CA ILE A 157 8.67 -21.09 -2.07
C ILE A 157 9.22 -19.66 -2.14
N SER A 158 8.56 -18.76 -2.85
CA SER A 158 8.96 -17.34 -2.91
C SER A 158 8.94 -16.69 -1.52
N ALA A 159 7.86 -16.90 -0.78
CA ALA A 159 7.70 -16.40 0.59
C ALA A 159 8.78 -16.97 1.53
N ARG A 160 9.08 -18.27 1.42
CA ARG A 160 10.11 -18.94 2.21
C ARG A 160 11.52 -18.41 1.93
N VAL A 161 11.85 -18.16 0.64
CA VAL A 161 13.15 -17.55 0.28
C VAL A 161 13.27 -16.16 0.88
N ILE A 162 12.22 -15.33 0.82
CA ILE A 162 12.23 -13.99 1.41
C ILE A 162 12.42 -14.09 2.93
N ASP A 163 11.68 -14.94 3.60
CA ASP A 163 11.82 -15.15 5.04
C ASP A 163 13.22 -15.59 5.48
N LEU A 164 13.95 -16.34 4.64
CA LEU A 164 15.32 -16.81 4.90
C LEU A 164 16.39 -15.76 4.59
N THR A 165 16.14 -14.89 3.63
CA THR A 165 17.18 -13.96 3.12
C THR A 165 16.95 -12.53 3.55
N THR A 166 15.69 -12.11 3.62
CA THR A 166 15.27 -10.74 3.89
C THR A 166 14.03 -10.71 4.78
N PRO A 167 14.09 -11.19 6.02
CA PRO A 167 12.94 -11.16 6.91
C PRO A 167 12.38 -9.74 7.01
N ILE A 168 11.05 -9.62 6.94
CA ILE A 168 10.31 -8.36 7.00
C ILE A 168 9.73 -8.21 8.40
N GLY A 169 9.88 -7.04 9.00
CA GLY A 169 9.26 -6.71 10.28
C GLY A 169 8.25 -5.57 10.17
N LYS A 170 7.34 -5.47 11.15
CA LYS A 170 6.44 -4.34 11.31
C LYS A 170 7.26 -3.05 11.49
N GLY A 171 7.04 -2.06 10.62
CA GLY A 171 7.85 -0.85 10.56
C GLY A 171 9.02 -0.89 9.58
N GLN A 172 9.14 -1.92 8.75
CA GLN A 172 10.21 -2.08 7.77
C GLN A 172 10.16 -1.02 6.68
N ARG A 173 11.33 -0.50 6.27
CA ARG A 173 11.54 0.29 5.05
C ARG A 173 12.27 -0.57 4.02
N GLY A 174 11.52 -1.34 3.24
CA GLY A 174 12.08 -2.32 2.31
C GLY A 174 12.08 -1.85 0.86
N LEU A 175 13.14 -2.15 0.14
CA LEU A 175 13.22 -2.00 -1.31
C LEU A 175 13.24 -3.38 -1.98
N ILE A 176 12.36 -3.56 -2.95
CA ILE A 176 12.44 -4.65 -3.92
C ILE A 176 13.10 -4.08 -5.17
N VAL A 177 14.38 -4.35 -5.32
CA VAL A 177 15.20 -3.84 -6.42
C VAL A 177 15.03 -4.76 -7.61
N SER A 178 14.47 -4.26 -8.70
CA SER A 178 14.08 -5.10 -9.84
C SER A 178 14.52 -4.54 -11.18
N PRO A 179 15.27 -5.32 -11.97
CA PRO A 179 15.39 -5.07 -13.40
C PRO A 179 14.05 -5.40 -14.11
N PRO A 180 13.84 -4.89 -15.34
CA PRO A 180 12.67 -5.24 -16.14
C PRO A 180 12.53 -6.76 -16.34
N LYS A 181 11.30 -7.28 -16.28
CA LYS A 181 10.95 -8.69 -16.53
C LYS A 181 11.53 -9.73 -15.53
N ALA A 182 11.90 -9.29 -14.33
CA ALA A 182 12.42 -10.19 -13.28
C ALA A 182 11.35 -10.77 -12.33
N GLY A 183 10.05 -10.54 -12.58
CA GLY A 183 8.97 -11.07 -11.76
C GLY A 183 8.54 -10.19 -10.59
N LYS A 184 8.83 -8.88 -10.66
CA LYS A 184 8.49 -7.87 -9.63
C LYS A 184 7.04 -7.98 -9.14
N THR A 185 6.06 -7.98 -10.06
CA THR A 185 4.63 -7.99 -9.75
C THR A 185 4.23 -9.25 -9.00
N LEU A 186 4.74 -10.42 -9.40
CA LEU A 186 4.49 -11.70 -8.71
C LEU A 186 5.01 -11.71 -7.28
N ILE A 187 6.20 -11.15 -7.06
CA ILE A 187 6.75 -11.04 -5.69
C ILE A 187 5.88 -10.14 -4.82
N LEU A 188 5.41 -9.00 -5.34
CA LEU A 188 4.50 -8.13 -4.59
C LEU A 188 3.17 -8.81 -4.27
N GLN A 189 2.58 -9.52 -5.24
CA GLN A 189 1.36 -10.31 -5.03
C GLN A 189 1.56 -11.38 -3.95
N ASN A 190 2.67 -12.11 -3.99
CA ASN A 190 2.99 -13.13 -3.00
C ASN A 190 3.15 -12.53 -1.59
N ILE A 191 3.86 -11.40 -1.47
CA ILE A 191 3.99 -10.69 -0.19
C ILE A 191 2.61 -10.24 0.31
N ALA A 192 1.78 -9.64 -0.56
CA ALA A 192 0.44 -9.19 -0.21
C ALA A 192 -0.45 -10.33 0.30
N GLN A 193 -0.48 -11.45 -0.41
CA GLN A 193 -1.26 -12.64 -0.05
C GLN A 193 -0.76 -13.25 1.27
N SER A 194 0.54 -13.36 1.44
CA SER A 194 1.16 -13.87 2.67
C SER A 194 0.84 -13.01 3.89
N ILE A 195 0.94 -11.69 3.77
CA ILE A 195 0.56 -10.75 4.85
C ILE A 195 -0.91 -10.90 5.19
N THR A 196 -1.78 -10.93 4.18
CA THR A 196 -3.23 -11.08 4.40
C THR A 196 -3.58 -12.41 5.08
N HIS A 197 -2.82 -13.47 4.77
CA HIS A 197 -3.05 -14.79 5.38
C HIS A 197 -2.50 -14.90 6.81
N ASN A 198 -1.26 -14.47 7.01
CA ASN A 198 -0.53 -14.67 8.26
C ASN A 198 -0.74 -13.56 9.29
N SER A 199 -1.05 -12.35 8.84
CA SER A 199 -1.20 -11.14 9.68
C SER A 199 -2.47 -10.38 9.30
N PRO A 200 -3.67 -10.99 9.45
CA PRO A 200 -4.94 -10.38 9.05
C PRO A 200 -5.30 -9.12 9.86
N GLU A 201 -4.63 -8.90 10.99
CA GLU A 201 -4.76 -7.67 11.78
C GLU A 201 -4.13 -6.46 11.10
N CYS A 202 -3.18 -6.66 10.16
CA CYS A 202 -2.52 -5.58 9.46
C CYS A 202 -3.44 -4.97 8.38
N ARG A 203 -3.44 -3.64 8.29
CA ARG A 203 -4.11 -2.92 7.22
C ARG A 203 -3.21 -2.86 5.99
N LEU A 204 -3.54 -3.67 4.99
CA LEU A 204 -2.76 -3.74 3.75
C LEU A 204 -3.29 -2.73 2.72
N ILE A 205 -2.40 -1.87 2.23
CA ILE A 205 -2.65 -0.93 1.13
C ILE A 205 -1.64 -1.22 0.03
N VAL A 206 -2.12 -1.50 -1.18
CA VAL A 206 -1.30 -1.62 -2.37
C VAL A 206 -1.44 -0.34 -3.18
N LEU A 207 -0.33 0.36 -3.39
CA LEU A 207 -0.28 1.63 -4.13
C LEU A 207 0.46 1.41 -5.45
N LEU A 208 -0.26 1.54 -6.56
CA LEU A 208 0.25 1.36 -7.92
C LEU A 208 0.36 2.72 -8.60
N ILE A 209 1.58 3.14 -8.93
CA ILE A 209 1.87 4.44 -9.56
C ILE A 209 2.44 4.25 -10.96
N ASP A 210 1.78 4.84 -11.96
CA ASP A 210 2.19 4.79 -13.37
C ASP A 210 2.29 3.34 -13.88
N GLU A 211 1.42 2.43 -13.35
CA GLU A 211 1.31 1.05 -13.80
C GLU A 211 0.17 0.89 -14.82
N ARG A 212 0.12 -0.26 -15.48
CA ARG A 212 -0.86 -0.55 -16.53
C ARG A 212 -2.22 -0.90 -15.93
N PRO A 213 -3.34 -0.48 -16.58
CA PRO A 213 -4.69 -0.81 -16.11
C PRO A 213 -4.95 -2.31 -15.91
N GLU A 214 -4.38 -3.17 -16.78
CA GLU A 214 -4.49 -4.62 -16.65
C GLU A 214 -3.78 -5.16 -15.39
N GLU A 215 -2.61 -4.60 -15.03
CA GLU A 215 -1.87 -4.98 -13.81
C GLU A 215 -2.62 -4.50 -12.54
N VAL A 216 -3.27 -3.35 -12.60
CA VAL A 216 -4.15 -2.87 -11.53
C VAL A 216 -5.32 -3.82 -11.32
N THR A 217 -5.99 -4.23 -12.39
CA THR A 217 -7.12 -5.17 -12.32
C THR A 217 -6.71 -6.52 -11.77
N GLU A 218 -5.55 -7.03 -12.17
CA GLU A 218 -5.00 -8.29 -11.68
C GLU A 218 -4.72 -8.20 -10.18
N MET A 219 -4.09 -7.13 -9.72
CA MET A 219 -3.81 -6.89 -8.31
C MET A 219 -5.10 -6.81 -7.48
N GLN A 220 -6.12 -6.09 -7.96
CA GLN A 220 -7.44 -6.00 -7.31
C GLN A 220 -8.15 -7.35 -7.17
N ARG A 221 -7.92 -8.27 -8.11
CA ARG A 221 -8.52 -9.61 -8.08
C ARG A 221 -7.76 -10.60 -7.20
N SER A 222 -6.43 -10.43 -7.11
CA SER A 222 -5.55 -11.38 -6.42
C SER A 222 -5.28 -11.04 -4.97
N VAL A 223 -5.44 -9.78 -4.55
CA VAL A 223 -5.10 -9.31 -3.21
C VAL A 223 -6.34 -8.93 -2.41
N ARG A 224 -6.41 -9.42 -1.18
CA ARG A 224 -7.41 -8.99 -0.19
C ARG A 224 -6.86 -7.82 0.62
N GLY A 225 -6.97 -6.63 0.07
CA GLY A 225 -6.49 -5.39 0.67
C GLY A 225 -7.04 -4.20 -0.10
N GLU A 226 -6.72 -3.00 0.35
CA GLU A 226 -7.08 -1.80 -0.39
C GLU A 226 -6.08 -1.60 -1.53
N VAL A 227 -6.57 -1.60 -2.78
CA VAL A 227 -5.74 -1.35 -3.97
C VAL A 227 -6.08 0.04 -4.51
N VAL A 228 -5.12 0.94 -4.45
CA VAL A 228 -5.20 2.32 -4.92
C VAL A 228 -4.23 2.49 -6.07
N ALA A 229 -4.69 3.06 -7.17
CA ALA A 229 -3.88 3.17 -8.37
C ALA A 229 -4.00 4.53 -9.05
N SER A 230 -2.93 4.93 -9.70
CA SER A 230 -2.92 5.97 -10.71
C SER A 230 -2.13 5.43 -11.90
N THR A 231 -2.85 5.17 -13.00
CA THR A 231 -2.34 4.46 -14.18
C THR A 231 -1.53 5.38 -15.10
N PHE A 232 -0.76 4.81 -16.02
CA PHE A 232 0.20 5.55 -16.87
C PHE A 232 -0.45 6.60 -17.79
N ASP A 233 -1.74 6.52 -18.03
CA ASP A 233 -2.52 7.47 -18.82
C ASP A 233 -2.95 8.71 -18.01
N GLU A 234 -2.74 8.72 -16.70
CA GLU A 234 -3.02 9.85 -15.84
C GLU A 234 -1.82 10.81 -15.72
N PRO A 235 -2.04 12.11 -15.45
CA PRO A 235 -0.96 13.07 -15.34
C PRO A 235 -0.12 12.87 -14.07
N PRO A 236 1.17 13.27 -14.06
CA PRO A 236 2.06 13.13 -12.89
C PRO A 236 1.53 13.76 -11.60
N SER A 237 0.77 14.85 -11.69
CA SER A 237 0.11 15.49 -10.54
C SER A 237 -0.87 14.55 -9.85
N ARG A 238 -1.54 13.67 -10.61
CA ARG A 238 -2.45 12.67 -10.08
C ARG A 238 -1.70 11.58 -9.31
N HIS A 239 -0.57 11.10 -9.84
CA HIS A 239 0.29 10.13 -9.15
C HIS A 239 0.71 10.63 -7.77
N VAL A 240 1.11 11.90 -7.69
CA VAL A 240 1.50 12.53 -6.43
C VAL A 240 0.32 12.69 -5.47
N GLN A 241 -0.82 13.17 -5.96
CA GLN A 241 -2.04 13.35 -5.13
C GLN A 241 -2.47 12.03 -4.48
N VAL A 242 -2.51 10.94 -5.26
CA VAL A 242 -2.87 9.60 -4.75
C VAL A 242 -1.90 9.14 -3.68
N ALA A 243 -0.60 9.27 -3.94
CA ALA A 243 0.43 8.88 -2.98
C ALA A 243 0.36 9.68 -1.67
N GLU A 244 0.11 11.00 -1.75
CA GLU A 244 -0.05 11.85 -0.58
C GLU A 244 -1.31 11.47 0.23
N MET A 245 -2.42 11.13 -0.41
CA MET A 245 -3.62 10.65 0.28
C MET A 245 -3.38 9.32 0.99
N VAL A 246 -2.69 8.38 0.35
CA VAL A 246 -2.36 7.07 0.94
C VAL A 246 -1.47 7.21 2.16
N ILE A 247 -0.40 8.01 2.08
CA ILE A 247 0.52 8.17 3.22
C ILE A 247 -0.14 8.89 4.40
N GLU A 248 -0.96 9.92 4.13
CA GLU A 248 -1.68 10.60 5.20
C GLU A 248 -2.72 9.66 5.86
N LYS A 249 -3.45 8.86 5.07
CA LYS A 249 -4.33 7.82 5.61
C LYS A 249 -3.57 6.83 6.50
N ALA A 250 -2.44 6.31 6.02
CA ALA A 250 -1.62 5.38 6.77
C ALA A 250 -1.15 5.97 8.10
N LYS A 251 -0.67 7.22 8.12
CA LYS A 251 -0.28 7.91 9.36
C LYS A 251 -1.46 8.05 10.33
N ARG A 252 -2.67 8.40 9.84
CA ARG A 252 -3.87 8.51 10.70
C ARG A 252 -4.24 7.17 11.33
N LEU A 253 -4.16 6.07 10.59
CA LEU A 253 -4.40 4.72 11.12
C LEU A 253 -3.38 4.34 12.19
N VAL A 254 -2.11 4.64 11.95
CA VAL A 254 -1.02 4.37 12.92
C VAL A 254 -1.18 5.20 14.22
N GLU A 255 -1.68 6.45 14.15
CA GLU A 255 -2.04 7.24 15.35
C GLU A 255 -3.11 6.55 16.22
N HIS A 256 -3.91 5.66 15.62
CA HIS A 256 -4.87 4.79 16.30
C HIS A 256 -4.30 3.40 16.66
N LYS A 257 -2.97 3.25 16.63
CA LYS A 257 -2.23 2.02 16.98
C LYS A 257 -2.48 0.85 16.04
N GLU A 258 -2.94 1.11 14.82
CA GLU A 258 -3.07 0.11 13.79
C GLU A 258 -1.69 -0.21 13.16
N ASP A 259 -1.50 -1.46 12.77
CA ASP A 259 -0.36 -1.88 11.97
C ASP A 259 -0.71 -1.75 10.49
N VAL A 260 -0.02 -0.86 9.79
CA VAL A 260 -0.28 -0.57 8.37
C VAL A 260 0.88 -1.02 7.51
N VAL A 261 0.57 -1.71 6.41
CA VAL A 261 1.55 -2.13 5.41
C VAL A 261 1.20 -1.50 4.07
N ILE A 262 2.13 -0.74 3.50
CA ILE A 262 2.03 -0.19 2.15
C ILE A 262 2.97 -0.97 1.23
N LEU A 263 2.43 -1.58 0.18
CA LEU A 263 3.20 -2.12 -0.93
C LEU A 263 3.12 -1.13 -2.08
N LEU A 264 4.26 -0.51 -2.43
CA LEU A 264 4.32 0.54 -3.45
C LEU A 264 4.99 0.02 -4.73
N ASP A 265 4.30 0.06 -5.84
CA ASP A 265 4.83 -0.19 -7.16
C ASP A 265 4.65 1.03 -8.08
N SER A 266 5.65 1.87 -8.33
CA SER A 266 7.03 1.85 -7.87
C SER A 266 7.46 3.21 -7.28
N ILE A 267 8.42 3.18 -6.37
CA ILE A 267 9.02 4.41 -5.83
C ILE A 267 9.77 5.19 -6.93
N THR A 268 10.35 4.49 -7.90
CA THR A 268 11.03 5.12 -9.05
C THR A 268 10.08 5.98 -9.86
N ARG A 269 8.88 5.47 -10.18
CA ARG A 269 7.88 6.21 -10.95
C ARG A 269 7.27 7.34 -10.13
N LEU A 270 7.05 7.13 -8.83
CA LEU A 270 6.61 8.18 -7.93
C LEU A 270 7.64 9.33 -7.88
N ALA A 271 8.93 9.01 -7.76
CA ALA A 271 10.00 10.01 -7.77
C ALA A 271 10.07 10.78 -9.10
N ARG A 272 9.87 10.11 -10.24
CA ARG A 272 9.77 10.75 -11.56
C ARG A 272 8.58 11.72 -11.62
N ALA A 273 7.43 11.33 -11.09
CA ALA A 273 6.24 12.19 -11.05
C ALA A 273 6.50 13.46 -10.24
N TYR A 274 7.13 13.33 -9.06
CA TYR A 274 7.54 14.49 -8.27
C TYR A 274 8.53 15.38 -9.02
N ASN A 275 9.52 14.79 -9.71
CA ASN A 275 10.49 15.54 -10.51
C ASN A 275 9.84 16.35 -11.64
N THR A 276 8.73 15.84 -12.18
CA THR A 276 8.00 16.52 -13.26
C THR A 276 7.16 17.69 -12.76
N ILE A 277 6.57 17.60 -11.54
CA ILE A 277 5.64 18.61 -11.04
C ILE A 277 6.30 19.70 -10.20
N ILE A 278 7.52 19.45 -9.69
CA ILE A 278 8.19 20.43 -8.85
C ILE A 278 8.63 21.64 -9.68
N PRO A 279 8.48 22.88 -9.17
CA PRO A 279 9.07 24.03 -9.81
C PRO A 279 10.60 23.88 -9.88
N SER A 280 11.19 24.15 -11.04
CA SER A 280 12.64 24.02 -11.23
C SER A 280 13.41 24.87 -10.21
N SER A 281 14.31 24.24 -9.46
CA SER A 281 15.20 24.92 -8.52
C SER A 281 16.39 25.59 -9.21
N GLY A 282 16.62 25.30 -10.50
CA GLY A 282 17.82 25.67 -11.23
C GLY A 282 19.05 24.83 -10.89
N LYS A 283 18.94 23.89 -9.95
CA LYS A 283 20.00 22.94 -9.56
C LYS A 283 19.58 21.52 -9.95
N VAL A 284 20.18 21.00 -11.00
CA VAL A 284 19.89 19.67 -11.51
C VAL A 284 21.03 18.71 -11.17
N LEU A 285 20.70 17.62 -10.51
CA LEU A 285 21.64 16.54 -10.20
C LEU A 285 21.90 15.68 -11.46
N THR A 286 22.88 14.80 -11.39
CA THR A 286 23.14 13.81 -12.44
C THR A 286 21.85 13.06 -12.79
N GLY A 287 21.64 12.78 -14.08
CA GLY A 287 20.42 12.09 -14.56
C GLY A 287 19.18 12.97 -14.72
N GLY A 288 19.29 14.29 -14.57
CA GLY A 288 18.15 15.20 -14.79
C GLY A 288 17.17 15.30 -13.61
N VAL A 289 17.61 14.94 -12.40
CA VAL A 289 16.80 15.04 -11.18
C VAL A 289 16.99 16.42 -10.56
N ASP A 290 15.91 17.17 -10.32
CA ASP A 290 15.97 18.42 -9.57
C ASP A 290 16.39 18.17 -8.10
N ALA A 291 17.21 19.03 -7.54
CA ALA A 291 17.76 18.86 -6.19
C ALA A 291 16.69 18.69 -5.09
N HIS A 292 15.51 19.27 -5.27
CA HIS A 292 14.39 19.18 -4.32
C HIS A 292 13.35 18.10 -4.66
N ALA A 293 13.45 17.47 -5.86
CA ALA A 293 12.45 16.53 -6.33
C ALA A 293 12.29 15.29 -5.44
N LEU A 294 13.35 14.84 -4.81
CA LEU A 294 13.36 13.62 -4.01
C LEU A 294 13.00 13.84 -2.53
N GLU A 295 12.85 15.08 -2.06
CA GLU A 295 12.54 15.35 -0.65
C GLU A 295 11.20 14.73 -0.22
N ARG A 296 10.12 14.94 -0.99
CA ARG A 296 8.80 14.41 -0.67
C ARG A 296 8.74 12.88 -0.79
N PRO A 297 9.21 12.24 -1.88
CA PRO A 297 9.28 10.79 -1.95
C PRO A 297 10.13 10.16 -0.85
N LYS A 298 11.25 10.80 -0.44
CA LYS A 298 12.03 10.36 0.71
C LYS A 298 11.27 10.46 2.03
N ARG A 299 10.48 11.52 2.23
CA ARG A 299 9.59 11.65 3.40
C ARG A 299 8.51 10.57 3.38
N PHE A 300 7.95 10.26 2.22
CA PHE A 300 7.00 9.17 2.06
C PHE A 300 7.62 7.85 2.53
N PHE A 301 8.73 7.44 1.94
CA PHE A 301 9.40 6.19 2.25
C PHE A 301 9.99 6.17 3.68
N GLY A 302 10.54 7.31 4.11
CA GLY A 302 11.09 7.51 5.45
C GLY A 302 10.04 7.54 6.58
N ALA A 303 8.76 7.62 6.26
CA ALA A 303 7.69 7.53 7.24
C ALA A 303 7.57 6.13 7.86
N ALA A 304 8.04 5.08 7.16
CA ALA A 304 8.00 3.71 7.67
C ALA A 304 8.83 3.57 8.95
N ARG A 305 8.17 3.12 10.02
CA ARG A 305 8.75 2.91 11.35
C ARG A 305 7.88 2.01 12.23
N ASN A 306 8.50 1.31 13.14
CA ASN A 306 7.83 0.72 14.29
C ASN A 306 7.76 1.75 15.42
N LEU A 307 6.81 1.69 16.32
CA LEU A 307 6.53 2.72 17.32
C LEU A 307 6.41 2.15 18.74
N GLU A 308 6.98 2.86 19.70
CA GLU A 308 6.95 2.48 21.11
C GLU A 308 5.53 2.54 21.69
N GLU A 309 4.74 3.52 21.28
CA GLU A 309 3.36 3.72 21.74
C GLU A 309 2.37 2.70 21.16
N GLY A 310 2.82 1.88 20.23
CA GLY A 310 2.03 0.87 19.51
C GLY A 310 1.64 1.33 18.11
N GLY A 311 1.32 0.34 17.26
CA GLY A 311 1.13 0.53 15.84
C GLY A 311 2.45 0.58 15.07
N SER A 312 2.38 0.39 13.77
CA SER A 312 3.54 0.43 12.90
C SER A 312 3.16 0.86 11.48
N LEU A 313 4.10 1.48 10.77
CA LEU A 313 4.00 1.75 9.34
C LEU A 313 5.12 1.01 8.63
N THR A 314 4.77 -0.01 7.86
CA THR A 314 5.69 -0.77 7.00
C THR A 314 5.52 -0.29 5.56
N ILE A 315 6.61 0.01 4.87
CA ILE A 315 6.59 0.36 3.44
C ILE A 315 7.58 -0.53 2.70
N ILE A 316 7.06 -1.34 1.79
CA ILE A 316 7.85 -2.16 0.87
C ILE A 316 7.62 -1.59 -0.53
N ALA A 317 8.66 -0.98 -1.09
CA ALA A 317 8.57 -0.29 -2.37
C ALA A 317 9.44 -0.96 -3.44
N THR A 318 8.95 -1.05 -4.66
CA THR A 318 9.78 -1.50 -5.78
C THR A 318 10.62 -0.35 -6.31
N ALA A 319 11.90 -0.62 -6.56
CA ALA A 319 12.84 0.28 -7.21
C ALA A 319 13.31 -0.34 -8.54
N LEU A 320 13.17 0.42 -9.61
CA LEU A 320 13.53 -0.04 -10.95
C LEU A 320 15.01 0.25 -11.24
N ILE A 321 15.73 -0.77 -11.71
CA ILE A 321 17.13 -0.68 -12.12
C ILE A 321 17.30 -1.24 -13.54
N GLU A 322 18.44 -1.00 -14.15
CA GLU A 322 18.78 -1.49 -15.52
C GLU A 322 17.74 -1.11 -16.59
N THR A 323 17.09 0.04 -16.42
CA THR A 323 16.10 0.57 -17.37
C THR A 323 16.75 1.32 -18.54
N GLY A 324 18.05 1.54 -18.50
CA GLY A 324 18.79 2.41 -19.41
C GLY A 324 18.64 3.91 -19.07
N SER A 325 17.93 4.27 -18.01
CA SER A 325 17.75 5.65 -17.55
C SER A 325 18.71 5.99 -16.42
N LYS A 326 19.57 6.99 -16.62
CA LYS A 326 20.44 7.52 -15.56
C LYS A 326 19.66 8.13 -14.41
N MET A 327 18.45 8.63 -14.67
CA MET A 327 17.55 9.13 -13.64
C MET A 327 17.17 8.03 -12.64
N ASP A 328 16.85 6.83 -13.13
CA ASP A 328 16.46 5.71 -12.27
C ASP A 328 17.61 5.22 -11.40
N GLU A 329 18.82 5.23 -11.95
CA GLU A 329 20.03 4.89 -11.19
C GLU A 329 20.24 5.87 -10.02
N VAL A 330 20.11 7.18 -10.27
CA VAL A 330 20.21 8.21 -9.22
C VAL A 330 19.09 8.03 -8.19
N ILE A 331 17.85 7.83 -8.62
CA ILE A 331 16.71 7.58 -7.73
C ILE A 331 16.99 6.37 -6.85
N TYR A 332 17.40 5.24 -7.42
CA TYR A 332 17.72 4.03 -6.65
C TYR A 332 18.81 4.29 -5.58
N GLU A 333 19.94 4.90 -5.96
CA GLU A 333 21.04 5.17 -5.01
C GLU A 333 20.57 6.09 -3.85
N GLU A 334 19.72 7.06 -4.13
CA GLU A 334 19.16 7.96 -3.11
C GLU A 334 18.20 7.26 -2.14
N PHE A 335 17.43 6.27 -2.59
CA PHE A 335 16.53 5.49 -1.74
C PHE A 335 17.23 4.33 -1.01
N LYS A 336 18.27 3.74 -1.61
CA LYS A 336 19.09 2.69 -1.00
C LYS A 336 19.63 3.12 0.37
N GLY A 337 20.11 4.37 0.47
CA GLY A 337 20.57 4.93 1.74
C GLY A 337 19.47 5.12 2.80
N THR A 338 18.21 5.21 2.40
CA THR A 338 17.07 5.42 3.29
C THR A 338 16.46 4.10 3.78
N GLY A 339 16.55 3.03 2.98
CA GLY A 339 16.03 1.71 3.30
C GLY A 339 16.81 0.97 4.38
N ASN A 340 16.17 -0.01 5.02
CA ASN A 340 16.78 -0.93 5.97
C ASN A 340 16.58 -2.41 5.59
N MET A 341 16.09 -2.68 4.38
CA MET A 341 15.94 -4.01 3.79
C MET A 341 16.02 -3.89 2.27
N GLU A 342 16.73 -4.79 1.62
CA GLU A 342 16.82 -4.87 0.16
C GLU A 342 16.58 -6.32 -0.30
N LEU A 343 15.54 -6.52 -1.10
CA LEU A 343 15.28 -7.75 -1.84
C LEU A 343 15.67 -7.51 -3.30
N ILE A 344 16.76 -8.12 -3.76
CA ILE A 344 17.32 -7.88 -5.07
C ILE A 344 16.88 -8.97 -6.03
N LEU A 345 16.14 -8.61 -7.08
CA LEU A 345 15.87 -9.49 -8.21
C LEU A 345 16.99 -9.36 -9.25
N ASP A 346 17.34 -10.47 -9.87
CA ASP A 346 18.48 -10.56 -10.77
C ASP A 346 18.04 -10.96 -12.18
N ARG A 347 18.48 -10.19 -13.17
CA ARG A 347 18.16 -10.42 -14.57
C ARG A 347 18.73 -11.73 -15.09
N LYS A 348 19.96 -12.09 -14.72
CA LYS A 348 20.62 -13.32 -15.18
C LYS A 348 19.90 -14.58 -14.68
N ILE A 349 19.37 -14.52 -13.44
CA ILE A 349 18.56 -15.59 -12.86
C ILE A 349 17.24 -15.73 -13.64
N ALA A 350 16.55 -14.59 -13.91
CA ALA A 350 15.31 -14.57 -14.67
C ALA A 350 15.49 -15.05 -16.13
N GLU A 351 16.58 -14.68 -16.80
CA GLU A 351 16.92 -15.13 -18.16
C GLU A 351 17.12 -16.65 -18.25
N LYS A 352 17.61 -17.29 -17.20
CA LYS A 352 17.67 -18.74 -17.06
C LYS A 352 16.34 -19.41 -16.66
N ARG A 353 15.26 -18.63 -16.55
CA ARG A 353 13.93 -19.12 -16.14
C ARG A 353 13.90 -19.72 -14.73
N VAL A 354 14.79 -19.29 -13.86
CA VAL A 354 14.80 -19.66 -12.44
C VAL A 354 13.94 -18.65 -11.69
N TYR A 355 12.87 -19.11 -11.03
CA TYR A 355 11.94 -18.26 -10.29
C TYR A 355 11.67 -18.85 -8.88
N PRO A 356 11.55 -18.00 -7.83
CA PRO A 356 11.71 -16.53 -7.88
C PRO A 356 13.16 -16.11 -8.22
N ALA A 357 13.29 -15.07 -9.06
CA ALA A 357 14.60 -14.60 -9.52
C ALA A 357 15.31 -13.73 -8.46
N ILE A 358 15.30 -14.17 -7.21
CA ILE A 358 15.86 -13.48 -6.05
C ILE A 358 17.36 -13.76 -5.98
N ASN A 359 18.18 -12.72 -5.96
CA ASN A 359 19.61 -12.85 -5.66
C ASN A 359 19.80 -13.02 -4.15
N VAL A 360 19.88 -14.26 -3.71
CA VAL A 360 19.96 -14.63 -2.29
C VAL A 360 21.24 -14.18 -1.58
N ARG A 361 22.28 -13.87 -2.33
CA ARG A 361 23.58 -13.41 -1.77
C ARG A 361 23.58 -11.89 -1.50
N ARG A 362 22.91 -11.12 -2.37
CA ARG A 362 22.90 -9.65 -2.31
C ARG A 362 21.71 -9.09 -1.51
N SER A 363 20.69 -9.91 -1.28
CA SER A 363 19.51 -9.54 -0.52
C SER A 363 19.77 -9.62 0.99
N GLY A 364 19.14 -8.73 1.77
CA GLY A 364 19.32 -8.74 3.22
C GLY A 364 18.50 -7.69 3.96
N THR A 365 18.33 -7.88 5.26
CA THR A 365 17.64 -6.97 6.18
C THR A 365 18.62 -6.51 7.25
N ARG A 366 18.64 -5.20 7.54
CA ARG A 366 19.39 -4.65 8.67
C ARG A 366 18.71 -5.03 9.97
N ARG A 367 19.49 -5.38 11.00
CA ARG A 367 18.99 -5.79 12.33
C ARG A 367 18.02 -6.97 12.24
N GLU A 368 18.31 -7.93 11.36
CA GLU A 368 17.56 -9.20 11.29
C GLU A 368 17.58 -9.99 12.60
N ASP A 369 18.59 -9.72 13.46
CA ASP A 369 18.70 -10.24 14.82
C ASP A 369 17.47 -9.92 15.69
N LEU A 370 16.76 -8.83 15.43
CA LEU A 370 15.53 -8.47 16.14
C LEU A 370 14.28 -9.20 15.61
N LEU A 371 14.36 -9.81 14.42
CA LEU A 371 13.23 -10.45 13.73
C LEU A 371 13.28 -11.97 13.75
N THR A 372 14.38 -12.54 14.23
CA THR A 372 14.65 -13.98 14.22
C THR A 372 15.04 -14.47 15.59
N THR A 373 14.81 -15.74 15.87
CA THR A 373 15.35 -16.37 17.08
C THR A 373 16.87 -16.56 16.91
N GLU A 374 17.60 -16.69 18.03
CA GLU A 374 19.05 -16.88 18.00
C GLU A 374 19.44 -18.14 17.21
N GLU A 375 18.69 -19.24 17.38
CA GLU A 375 18.94 -20.49 16.64
C GLU A 375 18.67 -20.31 15.13
N GLU A 376 17.63 -19.62 14.74
CA GLU A 376 17.30 -19.31 13.35
C GLU A 376 18.38 -18.42 12.72
N LEU A 377 18.81 -17.38 13.44
CA LEU A 377 19.87 -16.47 12.99
C LEU A 377 21.19 -17.18 12.74
N GLN A 378 21.60 -18.05 13.62
CA GLN A 378 22.82 -18.86 13.44
C GLN A 378 22.74 -19.74 12.18
N ARG A 379 21.59 -20.37 11.92
CA ARG A 379 21.36 -21.17 10.73
C ARG A 379 21.36 -20.34 9.45
N MET A 380 20.76 -19.17 9.48
CA MET A 380 20.80 -18.23 8.35
C MET A 380 22.25 -17.81 8.03
N TRP A 381 23.06 -17.57 9.03
CA TRP A 381 24.49 -17.25 8.83
C TRP A 381 25.28 -18.41 8.23
N ILE A 382 25.05 -19.64 8.68
CA ILE A 382 25.66 -20.84 8.09
C ILE A 382 25.25 -20.97 6.63
N LEU A 383 23.96 -20.81 6.33
CA LEU A 383 23.43 -20.83 4.97
C LEU A 383 24.11 -19.77 4.08
N ARG A 384 24.19 -18.52 4.55
CA ARG A 384 24.85 -17.43 3.81
C ARG A 384 26.34 -17.73 3.57
N LYS A 385 27.03 -18.28 4.55
CA LYS A 385 28.43 -18.67 4.39
C LYS A 385 28.59 -19.76 3.30
N LEU A 386 27.68 -20.71 3.24
CA LEU A 386 27.67 -21.74 2.21
C LEU A 386 27.37 -21.16 0.82
N LEU A 387 26.40 -20.26 0.72
CA LEU A 387 26.04 -19.59 -0.54
C LEU A 387 27.11 -18.62 -1.04
N SER A 388 27.90 -18.02 -0.14
CA SER A 388 28.91 -17.00 -0.51
C SER A 388 30.03 -17.53 -1.41
N SER A 389 30.26 -18.84 -1.40
CA SER A 389 31.26 -19.49 -2.25
C SER A 389 30.79 -19.83 -3.67
N GLN A 390 29.49 -19.64 -3.96
CA GLN A 390 28.85 -19.99 -5.23
C GLN A 390 28.61 -18.74 -6.07
N GLU A 391 28.41 -18.89 -7.38
CA GLU A 391 27.89 -17.83 -8.24
C GLU A 391 26.41 -17.54 -7.93
N ASP A 392 25.94 -16.31 -8.22
CA ASP A 392 24.60 -15.84 -7.86
C ASP A 392 23.48 -16.76 -8.36
N VAL A 393 23.58 -17.23 -9.62
CA VAL A 393 22.59 -18.15 -10.20
C VAL A 393 22.61 -19.50 -9.51
N GLN A 394 23.82 -20.08 -9.34
CA GLN A 394 24.00 -21.38 -8.70
C GLN A 394 23.53 -21.38 -7.24
N ALA A 395 23.80 -20.29 -6.51
CA ALA A 395 23.34 -20.10 -5.14
C ALA A 395 21.82 -20.09 -5.04
N THR A 396 21.15 -19.42 -5.99
CA THR A 396 19.70 -19.38 -6.03
C THR A 396 19.09 -20.74 -6.43
N GLU A 397 19.62 -21.39 -7.46
CA GLU A 397 19.19 -22.75 -7.85
C GLU A 397 19.36 -23.74 -6.70
N PHE A 398 20.50 -23.73 -6.02
CA PHE A 398 20.76 -24.59 -4.87
C PHE A 398 19.72 -24.42 -3.76
N ILE A 399 19.42 -23.17 -3.36
CA ILE A 399 18.45 -22.93 -2.28
C ILE A 399 17.05 -23.36 -2.68
N LEU A 400 16.64 -23.09 -3.93
CA LEU A 400 15.32 -23.45 -4.45
C LEU A 400 15.14 -24.96 -4.49
N ASP A 401 16.16 -25.71 -4.94
CA ASP A 401 16.08 -27.17 -4.99
C ASP A 401 15.97 -27.78 -3.59
N LYS A 402 16.73 -27.25 -2.64
CA LYS A 402 16.63 -27.69 -1.24
C LYS A 402 15.31 -27.31 -0.57
N LEU A 403 14.72 -26.19 -0.90
CA LEU A 403 13.41 -25.80 -0.39
C LEU A 403 12.27 -26.68 -0.94
N LYS A 404 12.38 -27.18 -2.17
CA LYS A 404 11.40 -28.12 -2.73
C LYS A 404 11.34 -29.46 -1.99
N GLU A 405 12.43 -29.87 -1.32
CA GLU A 405 12.49 -31.12 -0.53
C GLU A 405 11.74 -30.99 0.82
N THR A 406 11.34 -29.78 1.23
CA THR A 406 10.75 -29.49 2.54
C THR A 406 9.52 -28.57 2.40
N LYS A 407 8.57 -28.64 3.36
CA LYS A 407 7.37 -27.81 3.32
C LYS A 407 7.53 -26.49 4.07
N THR A 408 8.39 -26.46 5.08
CA THR A 408 8.59 -25.28 5.94
C THR A 408 10.07 -24.94 6.09
N ASN A 409 10.37 -23.71 6.48
CA ASN A 409 11.73 -23.28 6.76
C ASN A 409 12.30 -23.98 8.01
N ASP A 410 11.46 -24.35 8.98
CA ASP A 410 11.88 -25.16 10.13
C ASP A 410 12.32 -26.55 9.71
N GLU A 411 11.59 -27.21 8.80
CA GLU A 411 12.00 -28.51 8.25
C GLU A 411 13.31 -28.39 7.46
N PHE A 412 13.44 -27.33 6.65
CA PHE A 412 14.65 -27.05 5.91
C PHE A 412 15.86 -26.85 6.86
N PHE A 413 15.72 -26.08 7.93
CA PHE A 413 16.78 -25.92 8.94
C PHE A 413 17.11 -27.21 9.70
N LYS A 414 16.12 -28.09 9.92
CA LYS A 414 16.37 -29.43 10.52
C LYS A 414 17.13 -30.33 9.56
N ALA A 415 16.82 -30.25 8.24
CA ALA A 415 17.53 -31.03 7.23
C ALA A 415 18.99 -30.59 7.06
N MET A 416 19.32 -29.32 7.29
CA MET A 416 20.71 -28.82 7.28
C MET A 416 21.59 -29.38 8.43
N LYS A 417 21.02 -29.98 9.47
CA LYS A 417 21.76 -30.60 10.57
C LYS A 417 22.28 -32.00 10.25
N ARG A 418 21.83 -32.60 9.16
CA ARG A 418 22.26 -33.93 8.65
C ARG A 418 23.31 -33.79 7.55
#